data_755de7b51f02e73b739097fa339e50b8
#
_entry.id   755de7b51f02e73b739097fa339e50b8
#
_cell.length_a   1.000
_cell.length_b   1.000
_cell.length_c   1.000
_cell.angle_alpha   90.00
_cell.angle_beta   90.00
_cell.angle_gamma   90.00
#
_symmetry.space_group_name_H-M   'P 1'
#
loop_
_entity.id
_entity.type
_entity.pdbx_description
1 polymer ?
#
loop_
_entity_poly.entity_id
_entity_poly.type
_entity_poly.pdbx_seq_one_letter_code
_entity_poly.pdbx_strand_id
1 'polypeptide(L)'
;MEKPWAIIISQSGLGEDAESSDVVRLLSILDGIEHPPVSLYFTTEGVTLVVAGSPLLPRLKKLEANGVEMVACRTCLDYLGLRDCVEVGRVGAVEQMMAQVDYVENVVLL
;
A
#
# COMPACT_ATOMS: atom_id res chain seq x y z
N MET A 1 19.49 1.03 15.91
CA MET A 1 18.71 -0.02 15.23
C MET A 1 17.34 0.51 14.88
N GLU A 2 16.96 0.35 13.62
CA GLU A 2 15.69 0.87 13.14
C GLU A 2 14.53 0.04 13.65
N LYS A 3 13.46 0.73 14.03
CA LYS A 3 12.23 0.05 14.45
C LYS A 3 11.37 -0.22 13.21
N PRO A 4 10.97 -1.47 12.95
CA PRO A 4 10.11 -1.76 11.80
C PRO A 4 8.74 -1.10 11.95
N TRP A 5 8.24 -0.56 10.84
CA TRP A 5 6.92 0.06 10.82
C TRP A 5 6.23 -0.23 9.50
N ALA A 6 4.92 -0.07 9.49
CA ALA A 6 4.10 -0.39 8.33
C ALA A 6 3.00 0.64 8.17
N ILE A 7 2.43 0.69 6.97
CA ILE A 7 1.32 1.59 6.65
C ILE A 7 0.17 0.75 6.11
N ILE A 8 -1.04 1.01 6.60
CA ILE A 8 -2.27 0.41 6.07
C ILE A 8 -3.03 1.51 5.35
N ILE A 9 -3.26 1.32 4.07
CA ILE A 9 -3.95 2.30 3.21
C ILE A 9 -5.33 1.77 2.88
N SER A 10 -6.37 2.44 3.39
CA SER A 10 -7.75 2.03 3.22
C SER A 10 -8.54 2.90 2.25
N GLN A 11 -7.94 3.94 1.70
CA GLN A 11 -8.57 4.83 0.74
C GLN A 11 -7.67 5.04 -0.46
N SER A 12 -8.27 5.30 -1.61
CA SER A 12 -7.50 5.49 -2.83
C SER A 12 -6.89 6.88 -2.96
N GLY A 13 -7.58 7.87 -2.46
CA GLY A 13 -7.17 9.26 -2.68
C GLY A 13 -7.23 9.70 -4.14
N LEU A 14 -7.87 8.92 -5.01
CA LEU A 14 -7.94 9.16 -6.45
C LEU A 14 -9.26 9.83 -6.83
N GLY A 15 -9.52 11.02 -6.29
CA GLY A 15 -10.67 11.82 -6.64
C GLY A 15 -10.26 13.01 -7.51
N GLU A 16 -11.11 14.03 -7.55
CA GLU A 16 -10.82 15.25 -8.32
C GLU A 16 -9.55 15.95 -7.82
N ASP A 17 -9.27 15.83 -6.53
CA ASP A 17 -8.08 16.41 -5.90
C ASP A 17 -7.03 15.36 -5.59
N ALA A 18 -6.85 14.38 -6.47
CA ALA A 18 -5.93 13.28 -6.24
C ALA A 18 -4.52 13.75 -5.90
N GLU A 19 -4.04 14.81 -6.53
CA GLU A 19 -2.68 15.33 -6.28
C GLU A 19 -2.50 15.90 -4.89
N SER A 20 -3.58 16.32 -4.23
CA SER A 20 -3.53 16.85 -2.88
C SER A 20 -3.97 15.86 -1.83
N SER A 21 -4.21 14.60 -2.21
CA SER A 21 -4.62 13.58 -1.27
C SER A 21 -3.48 13.23 -0.32
N ASP A 22 -3.83 12.79 0.87
CA ASP A 22 -2.84 12.36 1.86
C ASP A 22 -2.03 11.16 1.38
N VAL A 23 -2.65 10.28 0.60
CA VAL A 23 -1.98 9.11 0.04
C VAL A 23 -0.87 9.53 -0.93
N VAL A 24 -1.17 10.45 -1.86
CA VAL A 24 -0.18 10.94 -2.82
C VAL A 24 0.95 11.67 -2.11
N ARG A 25 0.62 12.51 -1.14
CA ARG A 25 1.63 13.22 -0.35
C ARG A 25 2.53 12.25 0.40
N LEU A 26 1.94 11.24 1.01
CA LEU A 26 2.71 10.21 1.73
C LEU A 26 3.68 9.50 0.80
N LEU A 27 3.22 9.05 -0.35
CA LEU A 27 4.06 8.33 -1.30
C LEU A 27 5.20 9.22 -1.81
N SER A 28 4.95 10.52 -1.95
CA SER A 28 6.00 11.46 -2.33
C SER A 28 7.07 11.61 -1.24
N ILE A 29 6.65 11.57 0.03
CA ILE A 29 7.58 11.64 1.16
C ILE A 29 8.40 10.35 1.27
N LEU A 30 7.76 9.21 1.05
CA LEU A 30 8.43 7.91 1.15
C LEU A 30 9.53 7.75 0.10
N ASP A 31 9.44 8.46 -1.00
CA ASP A 31 10.45 8.44 -2.05
C ASP A 31 11.66 9.24 -1.59
N GLY A 32 12.60 8.62 -0.94
CA GLY A 32 13.81 9.26 -0.43
C GLY A 32 13.92 9.30 1.08
N ILE A 33 12.94 8.74 1.78
CA ILE A 33 13.00 8.66 3.25
C ILE A 33 14.11 7.67 3.67
N GLU A 34 14.84 8.03 4.72
CA GLU A 34 15.96 7.21 5.19
C GLU A 34 15.52 5.86 5.77
N HIS A 35 14.38 5.85 6.46
CA HIS A 35 13.86 4.63 7.10
C HIS A 35 12.47 4.33 6.58
N PRO A 36 12.35 3.74 5.39
CA PRO A 36 11.04 3.45 4.81
C PRO A 36 10.29 2.37 5.60
N PRO A 37 8.97 2.30 5.45
CA PRO A 37 8.22 1.22 6.09
C PRO A 37 8.64 -0.13 5.52
N VAL A 38 8.48 -1.18 6.32
CA VAL A 38 8.78 -2.53 5.83
C VAL A 38 7.67 -3.04 4.90
N SER A 39 6.45 -2.54 5.07
CA SER A 39 5.29 -3.00 4.30
C SER A 39 4.26 -1.91 4.10
N LEU A 40 3.56 -1.99 2.97
CA LEU A 40 2.35 -1.24 2.71
C LEU A 40 1.23 -2.25 2.50
N TYR A 41 0.12 -2.08 3.23
CA TYR A 41 -1.07 -2.92 3.09
C TYR A 41 -2.19 -2.12 2.50
N PHE A 42 -2.83 -2.66 1.46
CA PHE A 42 -3.92 -1.99 0.76
C PHE A 42 -5.21 -2.73 1.07
N THR A 43 -6.17 -2.04 1.67
CA THR A 43 -7.47 -2.61 2.04
C THR A 43 -8.59 -1.72 1.54
N THR A 44 -9.80 -2.25 1.49
CA THR A 44 -11.00 -1.53 1.04
C THR A 44 -10.71 -0.84 -0.31
N GLU A 45 -10.98 0.45 -0.45
CA GLU A 45 -10.72 1.18 -1.69
C GLU A 45 -9.24 1.36 -1.99
N GLY A 46 -8.37 1.21 -0.97
CA GLY A 46 -6.93 1.30 -1.16
C GLY A 46 -6.37 0.27 -2.14
N VAL A 47 -7.06 -0.87 -2.32
CA VAL A 47 -6.59 -1.89 -3.29
C VAL A 47 -6.62 -1.38 -4.72
N THR A 48 -7.38 -0.32 -5.03
CA THR A 48 -7.41 0.26 -6.37
C THR A 48 -6.09 0.90 -6.76
N LEU A 49 -5.21 1.18 -5.79
CA LEU A 49 -3.91 1.81 -6.06
C LEU A 49 -2.91 0.86 -6.71
N VAL A 50 -3.08 -0.44 -6.52
CA VAL A 50 -2.12 -1.44 -7.02
C VAL A 50 -2.61 -2.17 -8.27
N VAL A 51 -3.75 -1.77 -8.83
CA VAL A 51 -4.32 -2.42 -10.01
C VAL A 51 -4.06 -1.61 -11.27
N ALA A 52 -4.25 -2.25 -12.42
CA ALA A 52 -4.08 -1.62 -13.74
C ALA A 52 -4.86 -0.31 -13.82
N GLY A 53 -4.24 0.72 -14.35
CA GLY A 53 -4.86 2.04 -14.51
C GLY A 53 -4.58 2.99 -13.36
N SER A 54 -4.00 2.53 -12.27
CA SER A 54 -3.65 3.42 -11.15
C SER A 54 -2.54 4.39 -11.56
N PRO A 55 -2.71 5.71 -11.34
CA PRO A 55 -1.66 6.68 -11.64
C PRO A 55 -0.45 6.58 -10.71
N LEU A 56 -0.56 5.84 -9.61
CA LEU A 56 0.51 5.73 -8.62
C LEU A 56 1.40 4.51 -8.85
N LEU A 57 1.12 3.68 -9.85
CA LEU A 57 1.91 2.47 -10.11
C LEU A 57 3.42 2.72 -10.22
N PRO A 58 3.89 3.77 -10.94
CA PRO A 58 5.34 3.99 -11.03
C PRO A 58 6.00 4.22 -9.67
N ARG A 59 5.35 4.98 -8.79
CA ARG A 59 5.87 5.24 -7.44
C ARG A 59 5.86 4.00 -6.58
N LEU A 60 4.79 3.22 -6.67
CA LEU A 60 4.67 1.98 -5.90
C LEU A 60 5.69 0.94 -6.37
N LYS A 61 5.90 0.83 -7.68
CA LYS A 61 6.89 -0.09 -8.22
C LYS A 61 8.30 0.28 -7.76
N LYS A 62 8.59 1.57 -7.65
CA LYS A 62 9.89 2.04 -7.16
C LYS A 62 10.10 1.66 -5.71
N LEU A 63 9.08 1.84 -4.87
CA LEU A 63 9.17 1.44 -3.47
C LEU A 63 9.33 -0.07 -3.33
N GLU A 64 8.60 -0.85 -4.13
CA GLU A 64 8.74 -2.30 -4.12
C GLU A 64 10.15 -2.71 -4.52
N ALA A 65 10.73 -2.08 -5.54
CA ALA A 65 12.09 -2.35 -5.97
C ALA A 65 13.11 -2.01 -4.88
N ASN A 66 12.78 -1.09 -4.00
CA ASN A 66 13.64 -0.70 -2.88
C ASN A 66 13.44 -1.57 -1.63
N GLY A 67 12.64 -2.62 -1.74
CA GLY A 67 12.49 -3.58 -0.67
C GLY A 67 11.23 -3.44 0.19
N VAL A 68 10.34 -2.50 -0.12
CA VAL A 68 9.08 -2.35 0.62
C VAL A 68 8.11 -3.42 0.13
N GLU A 69 7.62 -4.25 1.04
CA GLU A 69 6.66 -5.29 0.71
C GLU A 69 5.27 -4.66 0.54
N MET A 70 4.56 -5.07 -0.51
CA MET A 70 3.22 -4.57 -0.79
C MET A 70 2.24 -5.72 -0.85
N VAL A 71 1.16 -5.61 -0.08
CA VAL A 71 0.15 -6.65 0.01
C VAL A 71 -1.23 -6.02 -0.17
N ALA A 72 -2.02 -6.57 -1.08
CA ALA A 72 -3.39 -6.13 -1.32
C ALA A 72 -4.37 -7.17 -0.77
N CYS A 73 -5.38 -6.70 -0.05
CA CYS A 73 -6.36 -7.58 0.59
C CYS A 73 -7.16 -8.36 -0.45
N ARG A 74 -7.11 -9.69 -0.38
CA ARG A 74 -7.80 -10.57 -1.32
C ARG A 74 -9.31 -10.35 -1.32
N THR A 75 -9.92 -10.30 -0.15
CA THR A 75 -11.36 -10.14 -0.01
C THR A 75 -11.82 -8.82 -0.63
N CYS A 76 -11.05 -7.75 -0.43
CA CYS A 76 -11.39 -6.45 -0.99
C CYS A 76 -11.26 -6.45 -2.51
N LEU A 77 -10.21 -7.09 -3.04
CA LEU A 77 -10.03 -7.23 -4.48
C LEU A 77 -11.18 -8.02 -5.11
N ASP A 78 -11.58 -9.12 -4.47
CA ASP A 78 -12.68 -9.95 -4.96
C ASP A 78 -14.00 -9.19 -4.95
N TYR A 79 -14.25 -8.44 -3.89
CA TYR A 79 -15.45 -7.63 -3.78
C TYR A 79 -15.57 -6.60 -4.89
N LEU A 80 -14.44 -6.00 -5.28
CA LEU A 80 -14.40 -5.00 -6.35
C LEU A 80 -14.17 -5.60 -7.73
N GLY A 81 -13.98 -6.92 -7.82
CA GLY A 81 -13.73 -7.59 -9.11
C GLY A 81 -12.37 -7.28 -9.71
N LEU A 82 -11.37 -7.00 -8.88
CA LEU A 82 -10.06 -6.54 -9.34
C LEU A 82 -8.91 -7.50 -9.10
N ARG A 83 -9.18 -8.72 -8.64
CA ARG A 83 -8.11 -9.66 -8.28
C ARG A 83 -7.11 -9.89 -9.41
N ASP A 84 -7.59 -10.01 -10.64
CA ASP A 84 -6.74 -10.30 -11.78
C ASP A 84 -6.07 -9.06 -12.37
N CYS A 85 -6.29 -7.90 -11.78
CA CYS A 85 -5.79 -6.63 -12.28
C CYS A 85 -4.58 -6.10 -11.49
N VAL A 86 -4.11 -6.82 -10.49
CA VAL A 86 -3.00 -6.38 -9.63
C VAL A 86 -1.70 -6.28 -10.44
N GLU A 87 -1.05 -5.12 -10.38
CA GLU A 87 0.18 -4.84 -11.13
C GLU A 87 1.39 -4.70 -10.21
N VAL A 88 1.18 -4.45 -8.93
CA VAL A 88 2.25 -4.22 -7.95
C VAL A 88 1.94 -5.02 -6.70
N GLY A 89 2.97 -5.62 -6.11
CA GLY A 89 2.82 -6.36 -4.88
C GLY A 89 2.17 -7.70 -5.08
N ARG A 90 1.61 -8.24 -4.02
CA ARG A 90 0.95 -9.54 -4.05
C ARG A 90 -0.41 -9.48 -3.38
N VAL A 91 -1.23 -10.46 -3.69
CA VAL A 91 -2.54 -10.64 -3.06
C VAL A 91 -2.34 -11.43 -1.78
N GLY A 92 -2.85 -10.96 -0.68
CA GLY A 92 -2.71 -11.63 0.60
C GLY A 92 -4.00 -11.69 1.39
N ALA A 93 -4.05 -12.64 2.31
CA ALA A 93 -5.17 -12.78 3.21
C ALA A 93 -5.00 -11.83 4.41
N VAL A 94 -6.10 -11.52 5.08
CA VAL A 94 -6.10 -10.64 6.24
C VAL A 94 -5.23 -11.21 7.37
N GLU A 95 -5.13 -12.53 7.46
CA GLU A 95 -4.29 -13.19 8.46
C GLU A 95 -2.81 -12.83 8.28
N GLN A 96 -2.37 -12.69 7.04
CA GLN A 96 -0.98 -12.31 6.74
C GLN A 96 -0.73 -10.86 7.17
N MET A 97 -1.70 -9.98 6.95
CA MET A 97 -1.60 -8.61 7.40
C MET A 97 -1.53 -8.54 8.93
N MET A 98 -2.36 -9.32 9.63
CA MET A 98 -2.35 -9.36 11.09
C MET A 98 -1.02 -9.87 11.64
N ALA A 99 -0.43 -10.86 10.99
CA ALA A 99 0.88 -11.38 11.40
C ALA A 99 1.96 -10.29 11.27
N GLN A 100 1.90 -9.48 10.22
CA GLN A 100 2.86 -8.40 10.03
C GLN A 100 2.63 -7.26 11.02
N VAL A 101 1.38 -6.94 11.33
CA VAL A 101 1.06 -5.92 12.34
C VAL A 101 1.66 -6.30 13.69
N ASP A 102 1.66 -7.59 14.00
CA ASP A 102 2.24 -8.11 15.24
C ASP A 102 3.77 -7.98 15.24
N TYR A 103 4.39 -8.08 14.07
CA TYR A 103 5.84 -7.98 13.90
C TYR A 103 6.36 -6.55 14.01
N VAL A 104 5.63 -5.57 13.47
CA VAL A 104 6.11 -4.19 13.43
C VAL A 104 5.80 -3.45 14.73
N GLU A 105 6.62 -2.46 15.07
CA GLU A 105 6.40 -1.67 16.29
C GLU A 105 5.39 -0.56 16.11
N ASN A 106 5.28 0.00 14.91
CA ASN A 106 4.36 1.10 14.63
C ASN A 106 3.59 0.83 13.35
N VAL A 107 2.31 1.18 13.37
CA VAL A 107 1.44 1.08 12.19
C VAL A 107 0.79 2.44 11.97
N VAL A 108 0.89 2.95 10.76
CA VAL A 108 0.21 4.17 10.34
C VAL A 108 -1.01 3.81 9.51
N LEU A 109 -2.16 4.37 9.85
CA LEU A 109 -3.41 4.12 9.14
C LEU A 109 -3.78 5.33 8.27
N LEU A 110 -4.11 5.06 7.02
CA LEU A 110 -4.58 6.10 6.09
C LEU A 110 -5.92 5.76 5.47
#